data_7feb69bc6702cf78fe6d468d7dd780c7
#
_entry.id   7feb69bc6702cf78fe6d468d7dd780c7
#
_cell.length_a   1.000
_cell.length_b   1.000
_cell.length_c   1.000
_cell.angle_alpha   90.00
_cell.angle_beta   90.00
_cell.angle_gamma   90.00
#
_symmetry.space_group_name_H-M   'P 1'
#
loop_
_entity.id
_entity.type
_entity.pdbx_description
1 polymer ?
#
loop_
_entity_poly.entity_id
_entity_poly.type
_entity_poly.pdbx_seq_one_letter_code
_entity_poly.pdbx_strand_id
1 'polypeptide(L)'
;MSIKRFFDNTDAKGSEQYIKTQTRYELVHTLVLFGISLSLFFAGYIQTRQRGNLLTIVAVLGCLPASKRLVSFIMYARYRSCNAETAEKIKQSLSDLKGLFDCVFTSYKTNYYVEHLAVRGNTICGYSSKADFPEAEFQKHITEHLKLEGHKDLTVKVFTDPDKYCNRLAQMAQLPEEEEKTLSVLETLKQISL
;
A
#
# COMPACT_ATOMS: atom_id res chain seq x y z
N MET A 1 18.34 11.53 5.42
CA MET A 1 17.52 10.32 5.22
C MET A 1 17.85 9.36 6.35
N SER A 2 16.93 9.08 7.27
CA SER A 2 17.24 8.28 8.47
C SER A 2 17.41 6.80 8.09
N ILE A 3 18.41 6.13 8.66
CA ILE A 3 18.72 4.70 8.44
C ILE A 3 17.49 3.82 8.81
N LYS A 4 16.67 4.23 9.78
CA LYS A 4 15.41 3.55 10.12
C LYS A 4 14.42 3.51 8.95
N ARG A 5 14.30 4.59 8.16
CA ARG A 5 13.48 4.61 6.94
C ARG A 5 13.98 3.68 5.83
N PHE A 6 15.26 3.31 5.87
CA PHE A 6 15.83 2.39 4.89
C PHE A 6 15.40 0.93 5.13
N PHE A 7 15.12 0.56 6.38
CA PHE A 7 14.71 -0.81 6.74
C PHE A 7 13.21 -0.98 6.95
N ASP A 8 12.49 0.07 7.30
CA ASP A 8 11.05 0.01 7.56
C ASP A 8 10.38 1.32 7.12
N ASN A 9 9.50 1.22 6.12
CA ASN A 9 8.70 2.33 5.60
C ASN A 9 7.21 2.18 5.95
N THR A 10 6.89 1.33 6.91
CA THR A 10 5.52 1.03 7.34
C THR A 10 4.81 2.28 7.88
N ASP A 11 5.55 3.20 8.50
CA ASP A 11 5.01 4.46 9.03
C ASP A 11 4.46 5.40 7.94
N ALA A 12 4.99 5.29 6.71
CA ALA A 12 4.56 6.11 5.58
C ALA A 12 3.32 5.54 4.85
N LYS A 13 2.86 4.34 5.22
CA LYS A 13 1.73 3.67 4.61
C LYS A 13 0.45 4.49 4.80
N GLY A 14 -0.28 4.71 3.70
CA GLY A 14 -1.45 5.59 3.72
C GLY A 14 -1.14 7.08 3.52
N SER A 15 0.14 7.46 3.33
CA SER A 15 0.51 8.82 2.94
C SER A 15 0.38 9.03 1.43
N GLU A 16 0.25 10.29 1.04
CA GLU A 16 0.25 10.67 -0.37
C GLU A 16 1.53 10.23 -1.09
N GLN A 17 1.40 9.76 -2.32
CA GLN A 17 2.50 9.23 -3.15
C GLN A 17 3.26 8.05 -2.49
N TYR A 18 2.63 7.36 -1.55
CA TYR A 18 3.23 6.20 -0.90
C TYR A 18 3.70 5.15 -1.90
N ILE A 19 2.84 4.76 -2.85
CA ILE A 19 3.16 3.74 -3.88
C ILE A 19 4.38 4.14 -4.69
N LYS A 20 4.47 5.39 -5.14
CA LYS A 20 5.62 5.88 -5.93
C LYS A 20 6.92 5.84 -5.13
N THR A 21 6.86 6.22 -3.87
CA THR A 21 8.03 6.19 -2.98
C THR A 21 8.44 4.76 -2.67
N GLN A 22 7.47 3.90 -2.36
CA GLN A 22 7.69 2.50 -2.06
C GLN A 22 8.24 1.72 -3.26
N THR A 23 7.73 1.97 -4.46
CA THR A 23 8.26 1.36 -5.69
C THR A 23 9.75 1.67 -5.87
N ARG A 24 10.17 2.93 -5.71
CA ARG A 24 11.58 3.31 -5.81
C ARG A 24 12.42 2.66 -4.72
N TYR A 25 11.90 2.60 -3.51
CA TYR A 25 12.53 1.98 -2.37
C TYR A 25 12.79 0.49 -2.61
N GLU A 26 11.77 -0.27 -3.03
CA GLU A 26 11.89 -1.70 -3.32
C GLU A 26 12.85 -1.97 -4.50
N LEU A 27 12.87 -1.10 -5.52
CA LEU A 27 13.81 -1.19 -6.64
C LEU A 27 15.26 -1.07 -6.16
N VAL A 28 15.56 -0.05 -5.36
CA VAL A 28 16.94 0.17 -4.84
C VAL A 28 17.38 -1.01 -3.98
N HIS A 29 16.51 -1.50 -3.09
CA HIS A 29 16.82 -2.68 -2.27
C HIS A 29 17.08 -3.93 -3.11
N THR A 30 16.26 -4.16 -4.12
CA THR A 30 16.43 -5.29 -5.04
C THR A 30 17.79 -5.22 -5.73
N LEU A 31 18.17 -4.05 -6.27
CA LEU A 31 19.46 -3.85 -6.94
C LEU A 31 20.64 -4.05 -5.98
N VAL A 32 20.56 -3.53 -4.77
CA VAL A 32 21.61 -3.67 -3.76
C VAL A 32 21.80 -5.14 -3.36
N LEU A 33 20.72 -5.86 -3.06
CA LEU A 33 20.79 -7.26 -2.64
C LEU A 33 21.28 -8.16 -3.75
N PHE A 34 20.82 -7.99 -5.01
CA PHE A 34 21.36 -8.73 -6.15
C PHE A 34 22.81 -8.35 -6.42
N GLY A 35 23.20 -7.08 -6.29
CA GLY A 35 24.59 -6.63 -6.43
C GLY A 35 25.52 -7.30 -5.44
N ILE A 36 25.12 -7.40 -4.17
CA ILE A 36 25.90 -8.13 -3.14
C ILE A 36 26.01 -9.61 -3.50
N SER A 37 24.89 -10.26 -3.86
CA SER A 37 24.89 -11.69 -4.20
C SER A 37 25.77 -11.98 -5.41
N LEU A 38 25.72 -11.16 -6.46
CA LEU A 38 26.57 -11.28 -7.64
C LEU A 38 28.04 -11.03 -7.32
N SER A 39 28.36 -10.04 -6.48
CA SER A 39 29.73 -9.75 -6.05
C SER A 39 30.35 -10.94 -5.31
N LEU A 40 29.58 -11.58 -4.41
CA LEU A 40 30.02 -12.79 -3.71
C LEU A 40 30.24 -13.96 -4.67
N PHE A 41 29.38 -14.14 -5.65
CA PHE A 41 29.55 -15.17 -6.67
C PHE A 41 30.84 -14.97 -7.48
N PHE A 42 31.05 -13.75 -8.00
CA PHE A 42 32.23 -13.43 -8.78
C PHE A 42 33.52 -13.53 -7.96
N ALA A 43 33.52 -13.06 -6.71
CA ALA A 43 34.67 -13.21 -5.82
C ALA A 43 35.02 -14.68 -5.61
N GLY A 44 34.03 -15.52 -5.34
CA GLY A 44 34.24 -16.98 -5.20
C GLY A 44 34.75 -17.63 -6.48
N TYR A 45 34.22 -17.25 -7.62
CA TYR A 45 34.67 -17.79 -8.91
C TYR A 45 36.11 -17.40 -9.26
N ILE A 46 36.51 -16.15 -9.02
CA ILE A 46 37.87 -15.67 -9.28
C ILE A 46 38.86 -16.36 -8.37
N GLN A 47 38.53 -16.55 -7.09
CA GLN A 47 39.42 -17.14 -6.09
C GLN A 47 39.64 -18.63 -6.31
N THR A 48 38.61 -19.39 -6.62
CA THR A 48 38.67 -20.87 -6.70
C THR A 48 38.74 -21.40 -8.11
N ARG A 49 38.40 -20.58 -9.12
CA ARG A 49 38.18 -20.96 -10.52
C ARG A 49 37.20 -22.14 -10.72
N GLN A 50 36.42 -22.44 -9.68
CA GLN A 50 35.38 -23.48 -9.67
C GLN A 50 34.04 -22.86 -9.39
N ARG A 51 32.99 -23.35 -10.08
CA ARG A 51 31.62 -22.85 -9.90
C ARG A 51 30.96 -23.33 -8.60
N GLY A 52 31.43 -24.47 -8.06
CA GLY A 52 30.87 -25.10 -6.86
C GLY A 52 31.75 -24.82 -5.63
N ASN A 53 31.75 -23.58 -5.13
CA ASN A 53 32.47 -23.22 -3.91
C ASN A 53 31.47 -22.69 -2.83
N LEU A 54 31.95 -22.56 -1.60
CA LEU A 54 31.15 -22.09 -0.46
C LEU A 54 30.52 -20.71 -0.71
N LEU A 55 31.25 -19.78 -1.36
CA LEU A 55 30.78 -18.45 -1.68
C LEU A 55 29.61 -18.49 -2.70
N THR A 56 29.62 -19.46 -3.61
CA THR A 56 28.47 -19.66 -4.54
C THR A 56 27.23 -20.06 -3.78
N ILE A 57 27.31 -20.93 -2.77
CA ILE A 57 26.19 -21.32 -1.93
C ILE A 57 25.64 -20.09 -1.20
N VAL A 58 26.50 -19.28 -0.60
CA VAL A 58 26.11 -18.06 0.10
C VAL A 58 25.46 -17.06 -0.88
N ALA A 59 25.99 -16.91 -2.09
CA ALA A 59 25.43 -16.03 -3.11
C ALA A 59 24.01 -16.48 -3.53
N VAL A 60 23.80 -17.78 -3.72
CA VAL A 60 22.47 -18.34 -4.04
C VAL A 60 21.49 -18.10 -2.90
N LEU A 61 21.89 -18.32 -1.65
CA LEU A 61 21.04 -18.02 -0.49
C LEU A 61 20.72 -16.52 -0.39
N GLY A 62 21.66 -15.64 -0.76
CA GLY A 62 21.43 -14.19 -0.83
C GLY A 62 20.43 -13.76 -1.90
N CYS A 63 20.20 -14.58 -2.93
CA CYS A 63 19.17 -14.31 -3.93
C CYS A 63 17.73 -14.47 -3.39
N LEU A 64 17.51 -15.21 -2.30
CA LEU A 64 16.19 -15.41 -1.72
C LEU A 64 15.59 -14.09 -1.20
N PRO A 65 16.26 -13.31 -0.33
CA PRO A 65 15.75 -12.02 0.10
C PRO A 65 15.66 -11.01 -1.07
N ALA A 66 16.58 -11.06 -2.03
CA ALA A 66 16.54 -10.23 -3.22
C ALA A 66 15.28 -10.51 -4.08
N SER A 67 14.93 -11.79 -4.27
CA SER A 67 13.73 -12.19 -5.01
C SER A 67 12.43 -11.72 -4.31
N LYS A 68 12.37 -11.79 -2.98
CA LYS A 68 11.23 -11.26 -2.22
C LYS A 68 11.04 -9.76 -2.50
N ARG A 69 12.11 -8.97 -2.47
CA ARG A 69 12.05 -7.53 -2.77
C ARG A 69 11.68 -7.25 -4.22
N LEU A 70 12.16 -8.07 -5.17
CA LEU A 70 11.79 -7.98 -6.56
C LEU A 70 10.27 -8.19 -6.76
N VAL A 71 9.68 -9.18 -6.10
CA VAL A 71 8.24 -9.42 -6.16
C VAL A 71 7.47 -8.22 -5.60
N SER A 72 7.88 -7.68 -4.45
CA SER A 72 7.28 -6.47 -3.88
C SER A 72 7.38 -5.29 -4.85
N PHE A 73 8.54 -5.06 -5.46
CA PHE A 73 8.72 -4.04 -6.49
C PHE A 73 7.73 -4.20 -7.65
N ILE A 74 7.59 -5.41 -8.21
CA ILE A 74 6.66 -5.70 -9.32
C ILE A 74 5.22 -5.43 -8.90
N MET A 75 4.84 -5.77 -7.65
CA MET A 75 3.50 -5.51 -7.14
C MET A 75 3.21 -4.01 -7.08
N TYR A 76 4.08 -3.22 -6.48
CA TYR A 76 3.90 -1.77 -6.38
C TYR A 76 3.99 -1.05 -7.73
N ALA A 77 4.88 -1.49 -8.62
CA ALA A 77 5.08 -0.89 -9.95
C ALA A 77 3.85 -0.99 -10.86
N ARG A 78 2.91 -1.88 -10.56
CA ARG A 78 1.64 -2.02 -11.30
C ARG A 78 0.65 -0.90 -11.00
N TYR A 79 0.82 -0.17 -9.89
CA TYR A 79 -0.09 0.89 -9.47
C TYR A 79 0.60 2.25 -9.60
N ARG A 80 -0.22 3.25 -9.83
CA ARG A 80 0.23 4.66 -9.88
C ARG A 80 -0.42 5.38 -8.72
N SER A 81 0.35 6.20 -8.01
CA SER A 81 -0.20 7.08 -6.97
C SER A 81 -1.27 8.01 -7.54
N CYS A 82 -2.18 8.44 -6.67
CA CYS A 82 -3.21 9.42 -6.99
C CYS A 82 -2.63 10.63 -7.75
N ASN A 83 -3.36 11.13 -8.72
CA ASN A 83 -2.96 12.32 -9.45
C ASN A 83 -2.87 13.51 -8.49
N ALA A 84 -1.80 14.31 -8.60
CA ALA A 84 -1.53 15.43 -7.70
C ALA A 84 -2.69 16.45 -7.66
N GLU A 85 -3.32 16.73 -8.81
CA GLU A 85 -4.47 17.63 -8.88
C GLU A 85 -5.68 17.08 -8.12
N THR A 86 -5.97 15.80 -8.31
CA THR A 86 -7.07 15.11 -7.59
C THR A 86 -6.76 15.00 -6.09
N ALA A 87 -5.51 14.69 -5.74
CA ALA A 87 -5.09 14.61 -4.34
C ALA A 87 -5.24 15.96 -3.63
N GLU A 88 -4.93 17.07 -4.31
CA GLU A 88 -5.10 18.41 -3.76
C GLU A 88 -6.59 18.77 -3.55
N LYS A 89 -7.45 18.46 -4.53
CA LYS A 89 -8.92 18.63 -4.37
C LYS A 89 -9.46 17.83 -3.19
N ILE A 90 -9.03 16.58 -3.06
CA ILE A 90 -9.43 15.71 -1.94
C ILE A 90 -8.98 16.31 -0.61
N LYS A 91 -7.73 16.77 -0.49
CA LYS A 91 -7.21 17.40 0.74
C LYS A 91 -8.01 18.63 1.15
N GLN A 92 -8.36 19.49 0.20
CA GLN A 92 -9.17 20.67 0.47
C GLN A 92 -10.58 20.31 0.97
N SER A 93 -11.09 19.14 0.55
CA SER A 93 -12.42 18.65 0.95
C SER A 93 -12.41 17.78 2.21
N LEU A 94 -11.21 17.37 2.68
CA LEU A 94 -11.08 16.46 3.84
C LEU A 94 -11.51 17.12 5.15
N SER A 95 -11.32 18.45 5.31
CA SER A 95 -11.56 19.12 6.60
C SER A 95 -10.93 18.34 7.77
N ASP A 96 -11.72 17.88 8.73
CA ASP A 96 -11.28 17.11 9.91
C ASP A 96 -11.33 15.58 9.71
N LEU A 97 -11.63 15.11 8.49
CA LEU A 97 -11.72 13.68 8.22
C LEU A 97 -10.34 13.02 8.19
N LYS A 98 -10.24 11.88 8.85
CA LYS A 98 -9.05 11.04 8.78
C LYS A 98 -9.15 10.10 7.57
N GLY A 99 -8.08 9.97 6.81
CA GLY A 99 -8.05 9.14 5.62
C GLY A 99 -6.68 8.59 5.29
N LEU A 100 -6.66 7.65 4.35
CA LEU A 100 -5.46 7.00 3.83
C LEU A 100 -5.40 7.21 2.32
N PHE A 101 -4.19 7.55 1.83
CA PHE A 101 -3.91 7.61 0.39
C PHE A 101 -3.26 6.31 -0.10
N ASP A 102 -3.39 6.07 -1.40
CA ASP A 102 -2.66 5.03 -2.13
C ASP A 102 -2.79 3.62 -1.51
N CYS A 103 -4.00 3.19 -1.18
CA CYS A 103 -4.26 1.88 -0.59
C CYS A 103 -4.49 0.81 -1.67
N VAL A 104 -3.79 -0.31 -1.55
CA VAL A 104 -3.99 -1.50 -2.37
C VAL A 104 -4.45 -2.65 -1.48
N PHE A 105 -5.66 -3.12 -1.69
CA PHE A 105 -6.19 -4.29 -0.98
C PHE A 105 -6.07 -5.51 -1.87
N THR A 106 -5.44 -6.57 -1.36
CA THR A 106 -5.21 -7.79 -2.11
C THR A 106 -6.26 -8.82 -1.77
N SER A 107 -6.85 -9.42 -2.78
CA SER A 107 -7.78 -10.53 -2.64
C SER A 107 -7.34 -11.72 -3.51
N TYR A 108 -7.87 -12.90 -3.25
CA TYR A 108 -7.55 -14.10 -4.01
C TYR A 108 -7.82 -13.96 -5.52
N LYS A 109 -8.89 -13.24 -5.91
CA LYS A 109 -9.29 -13.09 -7.31
C LYS A 109 -8.71 -11.85 -7.97
N THR A 110 -8.64 -10.74 -7.26
CA THR A 110 -8.24 -9.45 -7.81
C THR A 110 -7.67 -8.53 -6.73
N ASN A 111 -6.96 -7.51 -7.16
CA ASN A 111 -6.46 -6.46 -6.28
C ASN A 111 -7.29 -5.19 -6.49
N TYR A 112 -7.67 -4.56 -5.40
CA TYR A 112 -8.43 -3.32 -5.40
C TYR A 112 -7.49 -2.17 -5.09
N TYR A 113 -7.34 -1.25 -6.04
CA TYR A 113 -6.61 -0.03 -5.82
C TYR A 113 -7.57 1.13 -5.53
N VAL A 114 -7.41 1.73 -4.37
CA VAL A 114 -8.18 2.87 -3.89
C VAL A 114 -7.22 4.02 -3.65
N GLU A 115 -7.35 5.09 -4.43
CA GLU A 115 -6.44 6.24 -4.41
C GLU A 115 -6.54 7.04 -3.12
N HIS A 116 -7.75 7.13 -2.56
CA HIS A 116 -7.99 7.73 -1.26
C HIS A 116 -9.16 7.04 -0.56
N LEU A 117 -9.06 6.91 0.74
CA LEU A 117 -10.08 6.31 1.59
C LEU A 117 -10.24 7.16 2.85
N ALA A 118 -11.45 7.64 3.12
CA ALA A 118 -11.78 8.39 4.33
C ALA A 118 -12.72 7.58 5.22
N VAL A 119 -12.52 7.70 6.53
CA VAL A 119 -13.32 7.01 7.55
C VAL A 119 -13.87 8.02 8.54
N ARG A 120 -15.14 7.88 8.90
CA ARG A 120 -15.76 8.57 10.03
C ARG A 120 -16.81 7.69 10.67
N GLY A 121 -16.60 7.30 11.91
CA GLY A 121 -17.46 6.36 12.62
C GLY A 121 -17.64 5.05 11.85
N ASN A 122 -18.87 4.76 11.46
CA ASN A 122 -19.23 3.54 10.72
C ASN A 122 -19.19 3.71 9.19
N THR A 123 -18.80 4.86 8.69
CA THR A 123 -18.84 5.16 7.26
C THR A 123 -17.45 5.20 6.68
N ILE A 124 -17.22 4.39 5.65
CA ILE A 124 -15.98 4.32 4.87
C ILE A 124 -16.30 4.75 3.45
N CYS A 125 -15.64 5.78 2.97
CA CYS A 125 -15.76 6.23 1.59
C CYS A 125 -14.41 6.17 0.91
N GLY A 126 -14.35 5.55 -0.27
CA GLY A 126 -13.17 5.44 -1.09
C GLY A 126 -13.32 6.17 -2.43
N TYR A 127 -12.19 6.53 -3.02
CA TYR A 127 -12.08 7.05 -4.38
C TYR A 127 -11.13 6.17 -5.19
N SER A 128 -11.57 5.81 -6.38
CA SER A 128 -10.74 5.11 -7.36
C SER A 128 -11.01 5.68 -8.75
N SER A 129 -9.96 6.06 -9.48
CA SER A 129 -10.08 6.57 -10.86
C SER A 129 -10.43 5.48 -11.88
N LYS A 130 -10.45 4.22 -11.48
CA LYS A 130 -10.75 3.10 -12.35
C LYS A 130 -12.26 3.03 -12.64
N ALA A 131 -12.67 3.28 -13.89
CA ALA A 131 -14.10 3.31 -14.28
C ALA A 131 -14.83 1.99 -13.98
N ASP A 132 -14.16 0.84 -14.22
CA ASP A 132 -14.71 -0.51 -13.96
C ASP A 132 -14.31 -1.02 -12.56
N PHE A 133 -14.38 -0.16 -11.54
CA PHE A 133 -14.05 -0.58 -10.17
C PHE A 133 -15.15 -1.52 -9.64
N PRO A 134 -14.81 -2.75 -9.20
CA PRO A 134 -15.77 -3.72 -8.72
C PRO A 134 -16.23 -3.40 -7.28
N GLU A 135 -17.09 -2.40 -7.16
CA GLU A 135 -17.52 -1.85 -5.87
C GLU A 135 -18.15 -2.89 -4.94
N ALA A 136 -19.05 -3.73 -5.47
CA ALA A 136 -19.74 -4.73 -4.65
C ALA A 136 -18.80 -5.80 -4.08
N GLU A 137 -17.83 -6.26 -4.88
CA GLU A 137 -16.83 -7.22 -4.43
C GLU A 137 -15.86 -6.59 -3.42
N PHE A 138 -15.44 -5.38 -3.66
CA PHE A 138 -14.61 -4.62 -2.73
C PHE A 138 -15.32 -4.38 -1.39
N GLN A 139 -16.57 -3.92 -1.43
CA GLN A 139 -17.39 -3.72 -0.22
C GLN A 139 -17.48 -5.00 0.61
N LYS A 140 -17.78 -6.13 -0.05
CA LYS A 140 -17.85 -7.43 0.61
C LYS A 140 -16.51 -7.78 1.25
N HIS A 141 -15.41 -7.67 0.49
CA HIS A 141 -14.06 -8.00 0.95
C HIS A 141 -13.66 -7.18 2.18
N ILE A 142 -13.81 -5.86 2.13
CA ILE A 142 -13.47 -4.98 3.25
C ILE A 142 -14.36 -5.24 4.46
N THR A 143 -15.67 -5.41 4.24
CA THR A 143 -16.62 -5.67 5.34
C THR A 143 -16.33 -6.99 6.04
N GLU A 144 -15.96 -8.03 5.30
CA GLU A 144 -15.58 -9.34 5.87
C GLU A 144 -14.32 -9.21 6.74
N HIS A 145 -13.26 -8.57 6.25
CA HIS A 145 -12.04 -8.35 7.01
C HIS A 145 -12.27 -7.51 8.28
N LEU A 146 -12.99 -6.41 8.16
CA LEU A 146 -13.29 -5.55 9.31
C LEU A 146 -14.19 -6.24 10.35
N LYS A 147 -15.09 -7.14 9.92
CA LYS A 147 -15.89 -7.95 10.85
C LYS A 147 -15.03 -8.94 11.64
N LEU A 148 -14.01 -9.54 11.02
CA LEU A 148 -13.07 -10.42 11.70
C LEU A 148 -12.30 -9.72 12.81
N GLU A 149 -12.00 -8.44 12.62
CA GLU A 149 -11.33 -7.57 13.59
C GLU A 149 -12.31 -6.91 14.59
N GLY A 150 -13.59 -7.33 14.58
CA GLY A 150 -14.60 -6.90 15.56
C GLY A 150 -15.39 -5.65 15.18
N HIS A 151 -15.12 -5.04 14.01
CA HIS A 151 -15.90 -3.89 13.54
C HIS A 151 -17.21 -4.34 12.89
N LYS A 152 -18.34 -3.84 13.41
CA LYS A 152 -19.68 -4.20 12.93
C LYS A 152 -20.38 -2.96 12.33
N ASP A 153 -21.38 -3.24 11.50
CA ASP A 153 -22.30 -2.23 10.95
C ASP A 153 -21.61 -1.12 10.15
N LEU A 154 -20.57 -1.49 9.37
CA LEU A 154 -19.82 -0.58 8.54
C LEU A 154 -20.47 -0.43 7.15
N THR A 155 -20.58 0.81 6.71
CA THR A 155 -21.00 1.15 5.36
C THR A 155 -19.77 1.52 4.53
N VAL A 156 -19.50 0.75 3.47
CA VAL A 156 -18.38 1.00 2.55
C VAL A 156 -18.94 1.43 1.21
N LYS A 157 -18.44 2.54 0.67
CA LYS A 157 -18.82 3.01 -0.67
C LYS A 157 -17.62 3.56 -1.40
N VAL A 158 -17.50 3.26 -2.70
CA VAL A 158 -16.41 3.76 -3.56
C VAL A 158 -16.99 4.63 -4.67
N PHE A 159 -16.33 5.74 -4.94
CA PHE A 159 -16.67 6.69 -5.98
C PHE A 159 -15.60 6.66 -7.07
N THR A 160 -16.03 6.74 -8.32
CA THR A 160 -15.13 6.86 -9.48
C THR A 160 -15.04 8.29 -10.00
N ASP A 161 -15.92 9.17 -9.54
CA ASP A 161 -15.99 10.59 -9.88
C ASP A 161 -15.44 11.41 -8.70
N PRO A 162 -14.37 12.20 -8.90
CA PRO A 162 -13.74 12.97 -7.82
C PRO A 162 -14.66 14.04 -7.23
N ASP A 163 -15.53 14.67 -8.05
CA ASP A 163 -16.42 15.73 -7.56
C ASP A 163 -17.54 15.16 -6.67
N LYS A 164 -18.10 14.01 -7.05
CA LYS A 164 -19.05 13.29 -6.20
C LYS A 164 -18.42 12.80 -4.91
N TYR A 165 -17.16 12.37 -4.99
CA TYR A 165 -16.41 11.95 -3.82
C TYR A 165 -16.18 13.13 -2.86
N CYS A 166 -15.70 14.27 -3.33
CA CYS A 166 -15.48 15.48 -2.52
C CYS A 166 -16.79 15.96 -1.85
N ASN A 167 -17.90 15.96 -2.59
CA ASN A 167 -19.21 16.27 -2.02
C ASN A 167 -19.60 15.29 -0.90
N ARG A 168 -19.29 14.01 -1.05
CA ARG A 168 -19.54 13.01 -0.01
C ARG A 168 -18.65 13.23 1.22
N LEU A 169 -17.38 13.60 1.04
CA LEU A 169 -16.50 13.96 2.15
C LEU A 169 -17.07 15.12 2.97
N ALA A 170 -17.55 16.17 2.31
CA ALA A 170 -18.19 17.30 2.99
C ALA A 170 -19.43 16.91 3.81
N GLN A 171 -20.23 15.95 3.31
CA GLN A 171 -21.37 15.39 4.07
C GLN A 171 -20.89 14.54 5.25
N MET A 172 -19.83 13.74 5.07
CA MET A 172 -19.26 12.92 6.15
C MET A 172 -18.66 13.79 7.27
N ALA A 173 -18.09 14.94 6.96
CA ALA A 173 -17.55 15.87 7.96
C ALA A 173 -18.62 16.36 8.95
N GLN A 174 -19.91 16.33 8.56
CA GLN A 174 -21.04 16.72 9.42
C GLN A 174 -21.52 15.59 10.35
N LEU A 175 -21.04 14.35 10.15
CA LEU A 175 -21.40 13.22 11.00
C LEU A 175 -20.72 13.32 12.37
N PRO A 176 -21.33 12.78 13.44
CA PRO A 176 -20.68 12.75 14.75
C PRO A 176 -19.34 12.03 14.67
N GLU A 177 -18.36 12.58 15.38
CA GLU A 177 -17.03 12.00 15.43
C GLU A 177 -16.97 10.94 16.55
N GLU A 178 -16.62 9.71 16.17
CA GLU A 178 -16.23 8.62 17.05
C GLU A 178 -14.73 8.38 16.86
N GLU A 179 -13.89 9.20 17.48
CA GLU A 179 -12.45 9.24 17.21
C GLU A 179 -11.77 7.89 17.42
N GLU A 180 -12.02 7.24 18.55
CA GLU A 180 -11.43 5.94 18.89
C GLU A 180 -11.78 4.86 17.85
N LYS A 181 -13.04 4.80 17.46
CA LYS A 181 -13.50 3.86 16.45
C LYS A 181 -12.95 4.16 15.07
N THR A 182 -12.92 5.43 14.69
CA THR A 182 -12.35 5.89 13.41
C THR A 182 -10.88 5.50 13.30
N LEU A 183 -10.10 5.72 14.36
CA LEU A 183 -8.68 5.33 14.41
C LEU A 183 -8.50 3.82 14.33
N SER A 184 -9.25 3.04 15.08
CA SER A 184 -9.18 1.58 15.06
C SER A 184 -9.51 1.01 13.67
N VAL A 185 -10.53 1.53 13.00
CA VAL A 185 -10.88 1.13 11.62
C VAL A 185 -9.77 1.51 10.64
N LEU A 186 -9.18 2.70 10.76
CA LEU A 186 -8.08 3.15 9.91
C LEU A 186 -6.83 2.29 10.09
N GLU A 187 -6.48 1.92 11.32
CA GLU A 187 -5.36 1.03 11.62
C GLU A 187 -5.57 -0.34 11.00
N THR A 188 -6.76 -0.92 11.14
CA THR A 188 -7.11 -2.19 10.49
C THR A 188 -7.00 -2.10 8.98
N LEU A 189 -7.56 -1.04 8.36
CA LEU A 189 -7.44 -0.80 6.92
C LEU A 189 -5.99 -0.65 6.47
N LYS A 190 -5.17 0.02 7.26
CA LYS A 190 -3.73 0.16 7.02
C LYS A 190 -3.01 -1.18 7.11
N GLN A 191 -3.39 -2.05 8.02
CA GLN A 191 -2.78 -3.39 8.17
C GLN A 191 -3.12 -4.31 7.00
N ILE A 192 -4.38 -4.35 6.55
CA ILE A 192 -4.84 -5.22 5.45
C ILE A 192 -4.50 -4.68 4.06
N SER A 193 -4.10 -3.41 3.94
CA SER A 193 -3.57 -2.86 2.68
C SER A 193 -2.14 -3.34 2.44
N LEU A 194 -1.68 -3.30 1.18
CA LEU A 194 -0.33 -3.69 0.77
C LEU A 194 0.73 -2.71 1.30
#